data_47c91929e86bc1d465da63d2bbd98798
#
_entry.id   47c91929e86bc1d465da63d2bbd98798
#
_cell.length_a   1.000
_cell.length_b   1.000
_cell.length_c   1.000
_cell.angle_alpha   90.00
_cell.angle_beta   90.00
_cell.angle_gamma   90.00
#
_symmetry.space_group_name_H-M   'P 1'
#
loop_
_entity.id
_entity.type
_entity.pdbx_description
1 polymer ?
#
loop_
_entity_poly.entity_id
_entity_poly.type
_entity_poly.pdbx_seq_one_letter_code
_entity_poly.pdbx_strand_id
1 'polypeptide(L)'
;MAAQVSTRSPMGAIIYESAGLMIDHGWLRILGSGGHPRMKRSLASWNAKKMNGFCLIADDLIGGFFALNGGSLGTDLGNVYYLAPDTLQWFPCKFGYSQFLMWCLSPSLDKFYEGLRWTGFQEEAENVSGDFVFNFYPPLLAQGPPSWERSRALVPVEEQFLSTIQMQAFVRNKLQEGDSFRIG
;
A
#
# COMPACT_ATOMS: atom_id res chain seq x y z
N MET A 1 -16.17 12.98 5.81
CA MET A 1 -15.61 14.31 5.47
C MET A 1 -14.85 14.18 4.18
N ALA A 2 -15.24 14.91 3.12
CA ALA A 2 -14.39 15.05 1.96
C ALA A 2 -13.17 15.89 2.38
N ALA A 3 -11.97 15.36 2.22
CA ALA A 3 -10.77 16.13 2.46
C ALA A 3 -10.79 17.33 1.48
N GLN A 4 -10.91 18.54 1.99
CA GLN A 4 -10.75 19.75 1.18
C GLN A 4 -9.25 19.90 0.88
N VAL A 5 -8.81 19.25 -0.20
CA VAL A 5 -7.43 19.35 -0.68
C VAL A 5 -7.35 20.53 -1.65
N SER A 6 -6.54 21.54 -1.31
CA SER A 6 -6.28 22.65 -2.19
C SER A 6 -5.58 22.19 -3.48
N THR A 7 -6.04 22.66 -4.66
CA THR A 7 -5.37 22.39 -5.95
C THR A 7 -3.91 22.88 -5.99
N ARG A 8 -3.53 23.79 -5.09
CA ARG A 8 -2.16 24.32 -4.97
C ARG A 8 -1.24 23.46 -4.11
N SER A 9 -1.74 22.39 -3.49
CA SER A 9 -0.91 21.45 -2.73
C SER A 9 -0.38 20.34 -3.64
N PRO A 10 0.78 19.71 -3.35
CA PRO A 10 1.27 18.55 -4.10
C PRO A 10 0.24 17.40 -4.17
N MET A 11 -0.51 17.18 -3.09
CA MET A 11 -1.60 16.21 -3.09
C MET A 11 -2.72 16.62 -4.05
N GLY A 12 -3.09 17.92 -4.05
CA GLY A 12 -4.08 18.46 -4.99
C GLY A 12 -3.65 18.31 -6.43
N ALA A 13 -2.39 18.60 -6.74
CA ALA A 13 -1.86 18.41 -8.08
C ALA A 13 -1.99 16.95 -8.55
N ILE A 14 -1.60 15.98 -7.73
CA ILE A 14 -1.76 14.55 -8.08
C ILE A 14 -3.24 14.17 -8.25
N ILE A 15 -4.12 14.62 -7.35
CA ILE A 15 -5.53 14.25 -7.37
C ILE A 15 -6.28 14.89 -8.54
N TYR A 16 -5.98 16.16 -8.88
CA TYR A 16 -6.75 16.91 -9.88
C TYR A 16 -6.10 16.94 -11.24
N GLU A 17 -4.76 16.90 -11.32
CA GLU A 17 -4.01 17.08 -12.55
C GLU A 17 -3.42 15.78 -13.10
N SER A 18 -3.49 14.67 -12.33
CA SER A 18 -3.02 13.38 -12.80
C SER A 18 -4.04 12.26 -12.59
N ALA A 19 -4.02 11.31 -13.51
CA ALA A 19 -4.82 10.08 -13.38
C ALA A 19 -4.30 9.14 -12.27
N GLY A 20 -3.15 9.44 -11.68
CA GLY A 20 -2.35 8.65 -10.76
C GLY A 20 -0.92 8.46 -11.29
N LEU A 21 -0.02 7.97 -10.46
CA LEU A 21 1.37 7.74 -10.83
C LEU A 21 1.75 6.27 -10.64
N MET A 22 2.47 5.75 -11.64
CA MET A 22 3.11 4.45 -11.59
C MET A 22 4.61 4.67 -11.43
N ILE A 23 5.12 4.45 -10.23
CA ILE A 23 6.54 4.68 -9.87
C ILE A 23 7.28 3.35 -9.97
N ASP A 24 8.53 3.41 -10.41
CA ASP A 24 9.43 2.25 -10.52
C ASP A 24 8.77 1.09 -11.27
N HIS A 25 8.52 1.32 -12.57
CA HIS A 25 7.86 0.37 -13.50
C HIS A 25 6.42 -0.03 -13.12
N GLY A 26 5.86 0.55 -12.06
CA GLY A 26 4.56 0.21 -11.50
C GLY A 26 4.63 -0.62 -10.22
N TRP A 27 5.82 -0.72 -9.64
CA TRP A 27 5.99 -1.31 -8.32
C TRP A 27 5.20 -0.57 -7.25
N LEU A 28 5.24 0.76 -7.27
CA LEU A 28 4.46 1.63 -6.39
C LEU A 28 3.43 2.40 -7.21
N ARG A 29 2.19 2.41 -6.75
CA ARG A 29 1.06 3.07 -7.43
C ARG A 29 0.45 4.12 -6.53
N ILE A 30 0.54 5.39 -6.94
CA ILE A 30 -0.04 6.55 -6.23
C ILE A 30 -1.37 6.89 -6.88
N LEU A 31 -2.42 6.96 -6.07
CA LEU A 31 -3.78 7.22 -6.53
C LEU A 31 -3.98 8.71 -6.89
N GLY A 32 -4.58 8.95 -8.04
CA GLY A 32 -4.94 10.27 -8.54
C GLY A 32 -6.44 10.41 -8.81
N SER A 33 -6.79 11.19 -9.85
CA SER A 33 -8.18 11.40 -10.27
C SER A 33 -8.84 10.14 -10.86
N GLY A 34 -8.04 9.16 -11.28
CA GLY A 34 -8.49 7.97 -12.01
C GLY A 34 -8.38 8.12 -13.53
N GLY A 35 -8.58 7.01 -14.25
CA GLY A 35 -8.45 6.99 -15.71
C GLY A 35 -7.04 6.81 -16.23
N HIS A 36 -6.08 6.46 -15.38
CA HIS A 36 -4.75 6.05 -15.83
C HIS A 36 -4.85 4.78 -16.70
N PRO A 37 -4.14 4.68 -17.83
CA PRO A 37 -4.25 3.53 -18.76
C PRO A 37 -4.03 2.18 -18.08
N ARG A 38 -3.17 2.12 -17.07
CA ARG A 38 -2.83 0.90 -16.34
C ARG A 38 -3.48 0.80 -14.95
N MET A 39 -4.31 1.78 -14.52
CA MET A 39 -4.93 1.79 -13.19
C MET A 39 -6.28 2.51 -13.26
N LYS A 40 -7.37 1.78 -13.06
CA LYS A 40 -8.73 2.32 -13.14
C LYS A 40 -9.17 3.01 -11.85
N ARG A 41 -8.58 2.61 -10.71
CA ARG A 41 -8.88 3.16 -9.39
C ARG A 41 -8.51 4.64 -9.30
N SER A 42 -9.35 5.42 -8.64
CA SER A 42 -9.03 6.79 -8.21
C SER A 42 -8.91 6.85 -6.69
N LEU A 43 -8.31 7.93 -6.18
CA LEU A 43 -8.29 8.18 -4.73
C LEU A 43 -9.71 8.20 -4.15
N ALA A 44 -10.65 8.83 -4.85
CA ALA A 44 -12.04 8.95 -4.40
C ALA A 44 -12.76 7.60 -4.41
N SER A 45 -12.68 6.84 -5.51
CA SER A 45 -13.35 5.54 -5.62
C SER A 45 -12.78 4.53 -4.64
N TRP A 46 -11.47 4.53 -4.44
CA TRP A 46 -10.78 3.62 -3.54
C TRP A 46 -11.14 3.84 -2.08
N ASN A 47 -11.29 5.09 -1.66
CA ASN A 47 -11.64 5.46 -0.29
C ASN A 47 -13.14 5.50 0.00
N ALA A 48 -14.00 5.41 -1.03
CA ALA A 48 -15.44 5.41 -0.87
C ALA A 48 -15.88 4.23 0.02
N LYS A 49 -16.53 4.52 1.15
CA LYS A 49 -17.10 3.55 2.09
C LYS A 49 -16.09 2.64 2.83
N LYS A 50 -14.78 2.86 2.69
CA LYS A 50 -13.77 1.93 3.25
C LYS A 50 -13.19 2.36 4.58
N MET A 51 -13.08 3.68 4.85
CA MET A 51 -12.19 4.14 5.91
C MET A 51 -12.78 5.24 6.78
N ASN A 52 -12.68 5.05 8.08
CA ASN A 52 -12.87 6.09 9.08
C ASN A 52 -11.52 6.42 9.70
N GLY A 53 -11.06 7.67 9.57
CA GLY A 53 -9.87 8.18 10.24
C GLY A 53 -8.54 7.95 9.54
N PHE A 54 -8.51 7.48 8.29
CA PHE A 54 -7.35 7.57 7.40
C PHE A 54 -7.79 7.55 5.92
N CYS A 55 -6.86 7.90 5.02
CA CYS A 55 -7.09 7.93 3.57
C CYS A 55 -6.00 7.15 2.86
N LEU A 56 -6.35 6.07 2.17
CA LEU A 56 -5.43 5.31 1.33
C LEU A 56 -5.00 6.16 0.14
N ILE A 57 -3.68 6.33 -0.04
CA ILE A 57 -3.09 7.20 -1.07
C ILE A 57 -2.28 6.45 -2.11
N ALA A 58 -1.76 5.28 -1.74
CA ALA A 58 -0.93 4.45 -2.63
C ALA A 58 -0.93 2.99 -2.15
N ASP A 59 -0.45 2.13 -3.01
CA ASP A 59 -0.16 0.72 -2.70
C ASP A 59 1.07 0.25 -3.50
N ASP A 60 1.59 -0.91 -3.15
CA ASP A 60 2.69 -1.52 -3.86
C ASP A 60 2.33 -2.90 -4.46
N LEU A 61 3.20 -3.40 -5.31
CA LEU A 61 2.98 -4.63 -6.09
C LEU A 61 2.92 -5.89 -5.22
N ILE A 62 3.46 -5.85 -3.99
CA ILE A 62 3.47 -6.98 -3.04
C ILE A 62 2.34 -6.94 -2.01
N GLY A 63 1.39 -6.02 -2.17
CA GLY A 63 0.20 -5.93 -1.31
C GLY A 63 0.38 -5.10 -0.06
N GLY A 64 1.35 -4.18 -0.03
CA GLY A 64 1.48 -3.13 0.99
C GLY A 64 0.61 -1.92 0.64
N PHE A 65 0.21 -1.15 1.65
CA PHE A 65 -0.69 0.01 1.48
C PHE A 65 -0.17 1.24 2.22
N PHE A 66 -0.23 2.39 1.57
CA PHE A 66 0.11 3.67 2.18
C PHE A 66 -1.15 4.49 2.45
N ALA A 67 -1.22 5.06 3.64
CA ALA A 67 -2.35 5.89 4.05
C ALA A 67 -1.91 7.17 4.75
N LEU A 68 -2.66 8.26 4.54
CA LEU A 68 -2.57 9.45 5.37
C LEU A 68 -3.38 9.27 6.64
N ASN A 69 -2.75 9.51 7.78
CA ASN A 69 -3.40 9.41 9.07
C ASN A 69 -4.39 10.56 9.28
N GLY A 70 -5.64 10.22 9.49
CA GLY A 70 -6.73 11.13 9.89
C GLY A 70 -7.12 10.97 11.36
N GLY A 71 -6.27 10.29 12.17
CA GLY A 71 -6.46 10.11 13.62
C GLY A 71 -6.69 8.67 14.08
N SER A 72 -6.83 7.69 13.16
CA SER A 72 -7.03 6.29 13.55
C SER A 72 -5.74 5.45 13.54
N LEU A 73 -4.65 5.96 12.96
CA LEU A 73 -3.37 5.25 12.88
C LEU A 73 -2.35 5.71 13.93
N GLY A 74 -2.54 6.93 14.47
CA GLY A 74 -1.65 7.52 15.47
C GLY A 74 -2.08 8.96 15.78
N THR A 75 -1.30 9.65 16.63
CA THR A 75 -1.57 11.03 17.05
C THR A 75 -1.03 12.07 16.05
N ASP A 76 -0.17 11.68 15.13
CA ASP A 76 0.51 12.51 14.14
C ASP A 76 -0.35 12.67 12.87
N LEU A 77 -1.36 13.51 12.95
CA LEU A 77 -2.29 13.77 11.85
C LEU A 77 -1.57 14.22 10.57
N GLY A 78 -2.01 13.70 9.42
CA GLY A 78 -1.47 14.06 8.11
C GLY A 78 -0.14 13.37 7.75
N ASN A 79 0.43 12.57 8.65
CA ASN A 79 1.58 11.75 8.32
C ASN A 79 1.17 10.46 7.58
N VAL A 80 2.09 9.98 6.75
CA VAL A 80 1.93 8.74 6.00
C VAL A 80 2.27 7.55 6.86
N TYR A 81 1.46 6.52 6.76
CA TYR A 81 1.66 5.20 7.36
C TYR A 81 1.72 4.14 6.28
N TYR A 82 2.50 3.10 6.51
CA TYR A 82 2.60 1.92 5.66
C TYR A 82 2.05 0.69 6.36
N LEU A 83 1.08 0.03 5.76
CA LEU A 83 0.60 -1.29 6.16
C LEU A 83 1.45 -2.34 5.45
N ALA A 84 2.35 -2.96 6.18
CA ALA A 84 3.30 -3.93 5.63
C ALA A 84 2.67 -5.33 5.50
N PRO A 85 2.81 -6.00 4.34
CA PRO A 85 2.17 -7.30 4.11
C PRO A 85 2.81 -8.45 4.88
N ASP A 86 4.03 -8.28 5.37
CA ASP A 86 4.80 -9.27 6.12
C ASP A 86 4.56 -9.23 7.63
N THR A 87 4.01 -8.15 8.15
CA THR A 87 3.72 -7.98 9.59
C THR A 87 2.25 -7.72 9.88
N LEU A 88 1.47 -7.31 8.89
CA LEU A 88 0.10 -6.82 9.01
C LEU A 88 -0.03 -5.63 9.98
N GLN A 89 1.02 -4.82 10.14
CA GLN A 89 1.03 -3.68 11.03
C GLN A 89 1.19 -2.37 10.27
N TRP A 90 0.58 -1.31 10.82
CA TRP A 90 0.77 0.05 10.34
C TRP A 90 2.04 0.64 10.96
N PHE A 91 2.99 1.03 10.12
CA PHE A 91 4.23 1.69 10.53
C PHE A 91 4.21 3.17 10.14
N PRO A 92 4.51 4.10 11.06
CA PRO A 92 4.61 5.52 10.74
C PRO A 92 5.84 5.78 9.86
N CYS A 93 5.64 6.40 8.70
CA CYS A 93 6.72 6.83 7.82
C CYS A 93 7.40 8.11 8.31
N LYS A 94 6.80 8.82 9.29
CA LYS A 94 7.30 10.05 9.94
C LYS A 94 7.42 11.24 8.98
N PHE A 95 6.66 11.27 7.92
CA PHE A 95 6.57 12.37 6.97
C PHE A 95 5.16 12.50 6.38
N GLY A 96 4.82 13.71 5.90
CA GLY A 96 3.57 14.00 5.24
C GLY A 96 3.61 13.71 3.73
N TYR A 97 2.49 13.99 3.03
CA TYR A 97 2.29 13.61 1.64
C TYR A 97 3.34 14.17 0.67
N SER A 98 3.75 15.43 0.82
CA SER A 98 4.76 16.04 -0.07
C SER A 98 6.12 15.35 0.03
N GLN A 99 6.53 15.02 1.26
CA GLN A 99 7.77 14.27 1.49
C GLN A 99 7.65 12.82 1.02
N PHE A 100 6.47 12.22 1.13
CA PHE A 100 6.18 10.91 0.55
C PHE A 100 6.42 10.89 -0.96
N LEU A 101 5.92 11.88 -1.70
CA LEU A 101 6.16 11.97 -3.14
C LEU A 101 7.66 12.08 -3.46
N MET A 102 8.39 12.91 -2.72
CA MET A 102 9.84 13.06 -2.92
C MET A 102 10.57 11.74 -2.58
N TRP A 103 10.15 11.07 -1.52
CA TRP A 103 10.71 9.77 -1.12
C TRP A 103 10.46 8.70 -2.19
N CYS A 104 9.26 8.64 -2.78
CA CYS A 104 8.94 7.71 -3.87
C CYS A 104 9.85 7.87 -5.11
N LEU A 105 10.39 9.07 -5.33
CA LEU A 105 11.27 9.41 -6.45
C LEU A 105 12.75 9.41 -6.07
N SER A 106 13.10 8.94 -4.87
CA SER A 106 14.46 8.94 -4.35
C SER A 106 15.04 7.53 -4.27
N PRO A 107 16.37 7.38 -4.20
CA PRO A 107 17.03 6.09 -3.98
C PRO A 107 16.63 5.39 -2.66
N SER A 108 15.96 6.10 -1.75
CA SER A 108 15.45 5.52 -0.50
C SER A 108 14.32 4.52 -0.73
N LEU A 109 13.64 4.59 -1.89
CA LEU A 109 12.63 3.60 -2.28
C LEU A 109 13.27 2.22 -2.47
N ASP A 110 14.44 2.14 -3.10
CA ASP A 110 15.15 0.89 -3.32
C ASP A 110 15.56 0.24 -1.99
N LYS A 111 16.08 1.06 -1.07
CA LYS A 111 16.41 0.62 0.30
C LYS A 111 15.20 0.08 1.05
N PHE A 112 14.04 0.71 0.88
CA PHE A 112 12.82 0.32 1.57
C PHE A 112 12.33 -1.08 1.14
N TYR A 113 12.51 -1.41 -0.15
CA TYR A 113 12.13 -2.70 -0.71
C TYR A 113 13.30 -3.70 -0.82
N GLU A 114 14.45 -3.40 -0.20
CA GLU A 114 15.58 -4.31 -0.17
C GLU A 114 15.17 -5.66 0.46
N GLY A 115 15.50 -6.77 -0.22
CA GLY A 115 15.10 -8.11 0.19
C GLY A 115 13.64 -8.51 -0.12
N LEU A 116 12.84 -7.61 -0.71
CA LEU A 116 11.47 -7.91 -1.13
C LEU A 116 11.33 -8.03 -2.64
N ARG A 117 12.27 -7.48 -3.40
CA ARG A 117 12.30 -7.51 -4.87
C ARG A 117 13.08 -8.71 -5.38
N TRP A 118 12.70 -9.21 -6.54
CA TRP A 118 13.34 -10.32 -7.23
C TRP A 118 13.98 -9.86 -8.54
N THR A 119 14.87 -10.69 -9.11
CA THR A 119 15.47 -10.40 -10.41
C THR A 119 14.39 -10.37 -11.49
N GLY A 120 14.34 -9.29 -12.28
CA GLY A 120 13.33 -9.11 -13.33
C GLY A 120 11.98 -8.56 -12.84
N PHE A 121 11.89 -8.09 -11.59
CA PHE A 121 10.64 -7.50 -11.07
C PHE A 121 10.14 -6.33 -11.91
N GLN A 122 11.04 -5.57 -12.55
CA GLN A 122 10.67 -4.41 -13.38
C GLN A 122 9.79 -4.83 -14.57
N GLU A 123 10.21 -5.86 -15.29
CA GLU A 123 9.47 -6.38 -16.44
C GLU A 123 8.10 -6.95 -16.00
N GLU A 124 8.08 -7.68 -14.89
CA GLU A 124 6.80 -8.18 -14.35
C GLU A 124 5.90 -6.99 -13.92
N ALA A 125 6.45 -6.00 -13.21
CA ALA A 125 5.70 -4.83 -12.76
C ALA A 125 5.12 -4.02 -13.93
N GLU A 126 5.86 -3.85 -15.03
CA GLU A 126 5.37 -3.16 -16.23
C GLU A 126 4.17 -3.86 -16.87
N ASN A 127 4.09 -5.16 -16.76
CA ASN A 127 3.03 -5.96 -17.36
C ASN A 127 1.80 -6.14 -16.44
N VAL A 128 1.89 -5.72 -15.16
CA VAL A 128 0.77 -5.82 -14.22
C VAL A 128 -0.06 -4.53 -14.25
N SER A 129 -1.38 -4.69 -14.35
CA SER A 129 -2.31 -3.58 -14.14
C SER A 129 -2.20 -3.07 -12.70
N GLY A 130 -2.24 -1.75 -12.48
CA GLY A 130 -2.24 -1.15 -11.14
C GLY A 130 -3.48 -1.51 -10.30
N ASP A 131 -4.44 -2.23 -10.86
CA ASP A 131 -5.59 -2.76 -10.12
C ASP A 131 -5.36 -4.17 -9.57
N PHE A 132 -4.14 -4.74 -9.75
CA PHE A 132 -3.74 -6.05 -9.25
C PHE A 132 -2.42 -5.96 -8.46
N VAL A 133 -2.25 -6.91 -7.53
CA VAL A 133 -1.04 -7.11 -6.73
C VAL A 133 -0.67 -8.59 -6.72
N PHE A 134 0.57 -8.91 -6.37
CA PHE A 134 0.95 -10.29 -6.09
C PHE A 134 0.53 -10.69 -4.67
N ASN A 135 -0.17 -11.81 -4.59
CA ASN A 135 -0.36 -12.56 -3.36
C ASN A 135 0.63 -13.73 -3.36
N PHE A 136 1.30 -13.95 -2.24
CA PHE A 136 2.39 -14.94 -2.09
C PHE A 136 1.93 -16.19 -1.36
N TYR A 137 2.50 -17.32 -1.75
CA TYR A 137 2.34 -18.57 -1.03
C TYR A 137 3.72 -19.24 -0.78
N PRO A 138 4.08 -19.52 0.49
CA PRO A 138 3.40 -19.06 1.71
C PRO A 138 3.24 -17.54 1.79
N PRO A 139 2.25 -17.01 2.56
CA PRO A 139 2.08 -15.56 2.73
C PRO A 139 3.35 -14.90 3.27
N LEU A 140 3.62 -13.63 2.93
CA LEU A 140 4.82 -12.92 3.40
C LEU A 140 4.92 -12.86 4.93
N LEU A 141 3.79 -12.87 5.63
CA LEU A 141 3.71 -12.95 7.09
C LEU A 141 4.24 -14.28 7.66
N ALA A 142 4.13 -15.37 6.92
CA ALA A 142 4.54 -16.70 7.40
C ALA A 142 6.05 -16.88 7.29
N GLN A 143 6.64 -17.66 8.22
CA GLN A 143 8.01 -18.11 8.06
C GLN A 143 8.14 -18.93 6.77
N GLY A 144 9.25 -18.76 6.06
CA GLY A 144 9.44 -19.45 4.79
C GLY A 144 10.59 -18.89 3.99
N PRO A 145 10.72 -19.31 2.73
CA PRO A 145 11.74 -18.79 1.83
C PRO A 145 11.56 -17.29 1.57
N PRO A 146 12.59 -16.60 1.08
CA PRO A 146 12.49 -15.20 0.71
C PRO A 146 11.42 -14.97 -0.37
N SER A 147 10.94 -13.74 -0.52
CA SER A 147 9.84 -13.38 -1.43
C SER A 147 10.04 -13.87 -2.87
N TRP A 148 11.27 -13.85 -3.37
CA TRP A 148 11.60 -14.25 -4.73
C TRP A 148 11.53 -15.76 -5.00
N GLU A 149 11.55 -16.59 -3.96
CA GLU A 149 11.41 -18.04 -4.04
C GLU A 149 9.97 -18.52 -3.78
N ARG A 150 9.10 -17.63 -3.29
CA ARG A 150 7.68 -17.95 -3.05
C ARG A 150 6.91 -17.96 -4.37
N SER A 151 5.98 -18.90 -4.49
CA SER A 151 5.00 -18.81 -5.56
C SER A 151 4.12 -17.57 -5.37
N ARG A 152 3.70 -16.95 -6.46
CA ARG A 152 2.86 -15.75 -6.43
C ARG A 152 1.82 -15.78 -7.52
N ALA A 153 0.66 -15.20 -7.23
CA ALA A 153 -0.44 -15.04 -8.17
C ALA A 153 -1.01 -13.63 -8.10
N LEU A 154 -1.49 -13.13 -9.22
CA LEU A 154 -2.16 -11.83 -9.27
C LEU A 154 -3.55 -11.93 -8.68
N VAL A 155 -3.86 -11.02 -7.77
CA VAL A 155 -5.20 -10.83 -7.18
C VAL A 155 -5.61 -9.36 -7.29
N PRO A 156 -6.91 -9.05 -7.35
CA PRO A 156 -7.38 -7.67 -7.28
C PRO A 156 -6.89 -6.99 -6.01
N VAL A 157 -6.42 -5.74 -6.13
CA VAL A 157 -5.92 -4.96 -4.98
C VAL A 157 -6.98 -4.82 -3.89
N GLU A 158 -8.25 -4.71 -4.28
CA GLU A 158 -9.36 -4.61 -3.32
C GLU A 158 -9.53 -5.89 -2.48
N GLU A 159 -9.43 -7.04 -3.12
CA GLU A 159 -9.48 -8.33 -2.46
C GLU A 159 -8.28 -8.51 -1.50
N GLN A 160 -7.08 -8.15 -1.96
CA GLN A 160 -5.89 -8.17 -1.13
C GLN A 160 -6.05 -7.28 0.11
N PHE A 161 -6.54 -6.05 -0.06
CA PHE A 161 -6.76 -5.14 1.05
C PHE A 161 -7.75 -5.69 2.07
N LEU A 162 -8.90 -6.20 1.62
CA LEU A 162 -9.91 -6.78 2.50
C LEU A 162 -9.37 -7.99 3.26
N SER A 163 -8.66 -8.89 2.57
CA SER A 163 -8.01 -10.05 3.19
C SER A 163 -6.98 -9.63 4.24
N THR A 164 -6.17 -8.60 3.95
CA THR A 164 -5.18 -8.05 4.89
C THR A 164 -5.84 -7.52 6.16
N ILE A 165 -6.92 -6.72 6.03
CA ILE A 165 -7.64 -6.18 7.19
C ILE A 165 -8.33 -7.29 8.01
N GLN A 166 -8.92 -8.29 7.35
CA GLN A 166 -9.53 -9.43 8.02
C GLN A 166 -8.49 -10.25 8.80
N MET A 167 -7.34 -10.53 8.19
CA MET A 167 -6.24 -11.24 8.84
C MET A 167 -5.67 -10.43 10.02
N GLN A 168 -5.51 -9.11 9.88
CA GLN A 168 -5.08 -8.23 10.97
C GLN A 168 -6.04 -8.29 12.16
N ALA A 169 -7.36 -8.27 11.91
CA ALA A 169 -8.36 -8.38 12.95
C ALA A 169 -8.32 -9.75 13.63
N PHE A 170 -8.18 -10.82 12.87
CA PHE A 170 -8.06 -12.19 13.38
C PHE A 170 -6.85 -12.36 14.29
N VAL A 171 -5.66 -11.94 13.85
CA VAL A 171 -4.42 -12.02 14.64
C VAL A 171 -4.56 -11.22 15.94
N ARG A 172 -5.12 -10.01 15.89
CA ARG A 172 -5.34 -9.18 17.09
C ARG A 172 -6.25 -9.84 18.10
N ASN A 173 -7.36 -10.44 17.65
CA ASN A 173 -8.30 -11.13 18.53
C ASN A 173 -7.65 -12.34 19.22
N LYS A 174 -6.87 -13.12 18.45
CA LYS A 174 -6.13 -14.28 18.99
C LYS A 174 -5.10 -13.88 20.04
N LEU A 175 -4.38 -12.80 19.83
CA LEU A 175 -3.42 -12.28 20.83
C LEU A 175 -4.12 -11.80 22.12
N GLN A 176 -5.34 -11.25 22.02
CA GLN A 176 -6.13 -10.83 23.18
C GLN A 176 -6.70 -12.02 23.96
N GLU A 177 -7.00 -13.13 23.29
CA GLU A 177 -7.46 -14.38 23.92
C GLU A 177 -6.34 -15.16 24.63
N GLY A 178 -5.08 -14.70 24.57
CA GLY A 178 -3.93 -15.33 25.23
C GLY A 178 -3.36 -16.55 24.50
N ASP A 179 -3.81 -16.82 23.30
CA ASP A 179 -3.24 -17.88 22.45
C ASP A 179 -1.88 -17.44 21.90
N SER A 180 -0.83 -18.21 22.18
CA SER A 180 0.47 -18.04 21.52
C SER A 180 0.36 -18.50 20.06
N PHE A 181 0.20 -17.53 19.17
CA PHE A 181 0.12 -17.80 17.75
C PHE A 181 1.51 -18.16 17.20
N ARG A 182 1.74 -19.43 16.92
CA ARG A 182 2.87 -19.89 16.09
C ARG A 182 2.34 -20.10 14.68
N ILE A 183 2.67 -19.20 13.78
CA ILE A 183 2.50 -19.40 12.34
C ILE A 183 3.66 -20.32 11.91
N GLY A 184 3.35 -21.60 11.77
CA GLY A 184 4.30 -22.62 11.29
C GLY A 184 4.57 -22.50 9.80
#